data_6c6f744a969afedbc701a211b3faeb4a
#
_entry.id   6c6f744a969afedbc701a211b3faeb4a
#
_cell.length_a   1.000
_cell.length_b   1.000
_cell.length_c   1.000
_cell.angle_alpha   90.00
_cell.angle_beta   90.00
_cell.angle_gamma   90.00
#
_symmetry.space_group_name_H-M   'P 1'
#
loop_
_entity.id
_entity.type
_entity.pdbx_description
1 polymer ?
#
loop_
_entity_poly.entity_id
_entity_poly.type
_entity_poly.pdbx_seq_one_letter_code
_entity_poly.pdbx_strand_id
1 'polypeptide(L)'
;MQDDTTEFEPIDTSEETGEGGDSAPEDMPQTMFRVIDGSCPAIECDIPAQTLLHARRDSFLAKSPGVELASSPQEGFVALHNHSSDTELLYLTPKQVGAVMVFDLSLHRQGLIVAAPNLLAYEAVVDCDIVLDVSLPSRSSYRLYHLKGAGRIVTFMAGDLYPLTLAEDDQQQVNADLLAAMEPSLAFDLGQIDADIYVAQLQGAGRIWMQSMPSDAHQNAPEQLASSVAPKKSLFSRG
;
A
#
# COMPACT_ATOMS: atom_id res chain seq x y z
N MET A 1 -40.89 37.70 47.33
CA MET A 1 -41.00 37.17 45.98
C MET A 1 -40.31 38.15 45.09
N GLN A 2 -39.01 37.95 44.85
CA GLN A 2 -38.17 38.78 43.96
C GLN A 2 -37.91 37.93 42.74
N ASP A 3 -38.37 38.44 41.59
CA ASP A 3 -38.07 37.91 40.27
C ASP A 3 -36.65 38.38 39.91
N ASP A 4 -35.77 37.42 39.75
CA ASP A 4 -34.39 37.61 39.27
C ASP A 4 -34.34 37.18 37.81
N THR A 5 -34.60 38.17 36.95
CA THR A 5 -34.51 37.98 35.50
C THR A 5 -33.08 38.28 35.06
N THR A 6 -32.26 37.26 34.91
CA THR A 6 -30.92 37.37 34.35
C THR A 6 -31.02 37.53 32.83
N GLU A 7 -30.79 38.75 32.34
CA GLU A 7 -30.59 39.04 30.91
C GLU A 7 -29.30 38.39 30.42
N PHE A 8 -29.42 37.52 29.43
CA PHE A 8 -28.28 37.01 28.68
C PHE A 8 -27.93 37.99 27.56
N GLU A 9 -26.76 38.63 27.66
CA GLU A 9 -26.18 39.36 26.52
C GLU A 9 -25.69 38.39 25.44
N PRO A 10 -25.94 38.66 24.15
CA PRO A 10 -25.43 37.84 23.06
C PRO A 10 -23.92 38.06 22.90
N ILE A 11 -23.18 36.97 22.88
CA ILE A 11 -21.76 36.91 22.56
C ILE A 11 -21.60 37.26 21.07
N ASP A 12 -20.97 38.38 20.80
CA ASP A 12 -20.55 38.81 19.47
C ASP A 12 -19.44 37.86 18.94
N THR A 13 -19.82 36.90 18.12
CA THR A 13 -18.88 36.07 17.35
C THR A 13 -18.54 36.82 16.07
N SER A 14 -17.67 37.81 16.15
CA SER A 14 -16.93 38.30 14.98
C SER A 14 -16.03 37.17 14.46
N GLU A 15 -16.44 36.57 13.38
CA GLU A 15 -15.70 35.57 12.58
C GLU A 15 -14.35 36.20 12.16
N GLU A 16 -13.27 35.78 12.80
CA GLU A 16 -11.96 35.82 12.16
C GLU A 16 -11.93 34.75 11.07
N THR A 17 -12.24 35.18 9.85
CA THR A 17 -11.91 34.44 8.64
C THR A 17 -10.39 34.42 8.49
N GLY A 18 -9.74 33.49 9.19
CA GLY A 18 -8.39 33.08 8.90
C GLY A 18 -8.40 32.35 7.57
N GLU A 19 -8.13 33.05 6.47
CA GLU A 19 -7.67 32.46 5.22
C GLU A 19 -6.31 31.81 5.46
N GLY A 20 -6.33 30.62 6.06
CA GLY A 20 -5.25 29.65 5.97
C GLY A 20 -5.31 29.04 4.57
N GLY A 21 -4.75 29.74 3.59
CA GLY A 21 -4.46 29.18 2.30
C GLY A 21 -3.47 28.04 2.50
N ASP A 22 -3.99 26.82 2.58
CA ASP A 22 -3.24 25.59 2.39
C ASP A 22 -2.94 25.49 0.90
N SER A 23 -1.99 26.34 0.44
CA SER A 23 -1.38 26.19 -0.86
C SER A 23 -0.56 24.90 -0.79
N ALA A 24 -1.12 23.81 -1.33
CA ALA A 24 -0.33 22.65 -1.68
C ALA A 24 0.96 23.15 -2.37
N PRO A 25 2.13 22.57 -2.07
CA PRO A 25 3.39 22.97 -2.69
C PRO A 25 3.29 22.70 -4.19
N GLU A 26 3.03 23.74 -4.97
CA GLU A 26 2.67 23.71 -6.39
C GLU A 26 3.83 23.26 -7.32
N ASP A 27 4.99 22.84 -6.83
CA ASP A 27 6.14 22.57 -7.68
C ASP A 27 7.14 21.50 -7.16
N MET A 28 6.72 20.54 -6.38
CA MET A 28 7.64 19.42 -6.14
C MET A 28 7.67 18.49 -7.35
N PRO A 29 8.87 18.20 -7.91
CA PRO A 29 9.00 17.31 -9.03
C PRO A 29 8.52 15.91 -8.63
N GLN A 30 7.51 15.40 -9.32
CA GLN A 30 6.89 14.09 -9.05
C GLN A 30 7.59 13.01 -9.86
N THR A 31 7.72 11.81 -9.28
CA THR A 31 8.19 10.61 -9.98
C THR A 31 7.23 10.26 -11.10
N MET A 32 7.72 10.15 -12.33
CA MET A 32 6.89 9.65 -13.42
C MET A 32 6.94 8.13 -13.46
N PHE A 33 5.78 7.48 -13.48
CA PHE A 33 5.65 6.04 -13.60
C PHE A 33 5.13 5.67 -14.99
N ARG A 34 5.85 4.81 -15.69
CA ARG A 34 5.42 4.24 -16.96
C ARG A 34 5.32 2.73 -16.84
N VAL A 35 4.12 2.20 -17.05
CA VAL A 35 3.91 0.75 -17.08
C VAL A 35 4.35 0.22 -18.43
N ILE A 36 5.24 -0.77 -18.42
CA ILE A 36 5.67 -1.53 -19.60
C ILE A 36 4.86 -2.82 -19.59
N ASP A 37 3.94 -2.93 -20.52
CA ASP A 37 3.02 -4.05 -20.63
C ASP A 37 3.74 -5.37 -20.95
N GLY A 38 3.22 -6.45 -20.40
CA GLY A 38 3.70 -7.80 -20.61
C GLY A 38 2.96 -8.77 -19.69
N SER A 39 3.15 -10.07 -19.85
CA SER A 39 2.60 -11.05 -18.92
C SER A 39 3.12 -10.86 -17.49
N CYS A 40 4.37 -10.40 -17.35
CA CYS A 40 4.91 -9.85 -16.11
C CYS A 40 5.27 -8.39 -16.40
N PRO A 41 4.44 -7.42 -16.01
CA PRO A 41 4.67 -6.01 -16.33
C PRO A 41 5.91 -5.48 -15.59
N ALA A 42 6.58 -4.51 -16.19
CA ALA A 42 7.60 -3.73 -15.52
C ALA A 42 7.14 -2.29 -15.34
N ILE A 43 7.69 -1.60 -14.36
CA ILE A 43 7.42 -0.19 -14.12
C ILE A 43 8.74 0.55 -14.28
N GLU A 44 8.79 1.45 -15.26
CA GLU A 44 9.84 2.43 -15.40
C GLU A 44 9.48 3.66 -14.57
N CYS A 45 10.38 4.06 -13.70
CA CYS A 45 10.22 5.19 -12.81
C CYS A 45 11.28 6.24 -13.13
N ASP A 46 10.87 7.41 -13.60
CA ASP A 46 11.73 8.58 -13.73
C ASP A 46 11.74 9.28 -12.37
N ILE A 47 12.82 9.11 -11.61
CA ILE A 47 12.97 9.71 -10.27
C ILE A 47 13.65 11.07 -10.43
N PRO A 48 12.96 12.19 -10.16
CA PRO A 48 13.55 13.52 -10.25
C PRO A 48 14.76 13.71 -9.33
N ALA A 49 15.58 14.71 -9.61
CA ALA A 49 16.71 15.09 -8.78
C ALA A 49 16.27 15.31 -7.32
N GLN A 50 17.08 14.83 -6.38
CA GLN A 50 16.88 15.02 -4.93
C GLN A 50 15.56 14.49 -4.38
N THR A 51 14.89 13.56 -5.09
CA THR A 51 13.64 12.93 -4.62
C THR A 51 13.87 11.52 -4.07
N LEU A 52 12.90 11.06 -3.29
CA LEU A 52 12.91 9.78 -2.60
C LEU A 52 11.66 8.99 -2.97
N LEU A 53 11.85 7.73 -3.32
CA LEU A 53 10.80 6.75 -3.56
C LEU A 53 10.97 5.57 -2.58
N HIS A 54 9.89 5.10 -1.99
CA HIS A 54 9.86 3.84 -1.27
C HIS A 54 9.36 2.73 -2.20
N ALA A 55 10.10 1.63 -2.31
CA ALA A 55 9.68 0.49 -3.11
C ALA A 55 9.87 -0.82 -2.36
N ARG A 56 9.02 -1.80 -2.65
CA ARG A 56 9.20 -3.15 -2.11
C ARG A 56 10.56 -3.70 -2.51
N ARG A 57 11.28 -4.22 -1.54
CA ARG A 57 12.63 -4.75 -1.74
C ARG A 57 12.69 -5.83 -2.80
N ASP A 58 11.67 -6.65 -2.89
CA ASP A 58 11.58 -7.78 -3.81
C ASP A 58 11.06 -7.41 -5.21
N SER A 59 10.57 -6.18 -5.41
CA SER A 59 10.16 -5.67 -6.73
C SER A 59 11.28 -4.98 -7.51
N PHE A 60 12.42 -4.74 -6.87
CA PHE A 60 13.55 -4.06 -7.49
C PHE A 60 14.14 -4.89 -8.64
N LEU A 61 14.25 -4.29 -9.83
CA LEU A 61 14.81 -4.92 -11.03
C LEU A 61 16.16 -4.31 -11.43
N ALA A 62 16.20 -3.00 -11.64
CA ALA A 62 17.41 -2.28 -12.02
C ALA A 62 17.30 -0.79 -11.65
N LYS A 63 18.44 -0.11 -11.56
CA LYS A 63 18.52 1.33 -11.28
C LYS A 63 19.73 1.97 -11.96
N SER A 64 19.65 3.26 -12.22
CA SER A 64 20.80 4.10 -12.57
C SER A 64 21.78 4.24 -11.39
N PRO A 65 23.06 4.50 -11.67
CA PRO A 65 24.07 4.66 -10.60
C PRO A 65 23.77 5.79 -9.62
N GLY A 66 23.12 6.87 -10.04
CA GLY A 66 22.78 8.02 -9.20
C GLY A 66 21.69 7.78 -8.16
N VAL A 67 20.98 6.64 -8.23
CA VAL A 67 20.02 6.24 -7.20
C VAL A 67 20.70 5.42 -6.13
N GLU A 68 20.61 5.81 -4.87
CA GLU A 68 21.12 5.07 -3.73
C GLU A 68 19.99 4.33 -3.00
N LEU A 69 20.34 3.14 -2.45
CA LEU A 69 19.44 2.35 -1.62
C LEU A 69 19.73 2.60 -0.16
N ALA A 70 18.67 2.88 0.60
CA ALA A 70 18.72 3.03 2.05
C ALA A 70 17.60 2.20 2.72
N SER A 71 17.63 2.15 4.04
CA SER A 71 16.55 1.52 4.80
C SER A 71 15.29 2.38 4.74
N SER A 72 14.14 1.74 4.50
CA SER A 72 12.83 2.37 4.63
C SER A 72 12.29 2.19 6.06
N PRO A 73 11.49 3.11 6.59
CA PRO A 73 10.77 2.91 7.86
C PRO A 73 9.75 1.78 7.78
N GLN A 74 9.22 1.49 6.59
CA GLN A 74 8.26 0.40 6.38
C GLN A 74 8.98 -0.93 6.16
N GLU A 75 8.60 -1.95 6.92
CA GLU A 75 9.11 -3.32 6.77
C GLU A 75 8.84 -3.85 5.34
N GLY A 76 9.83 -4.50 4.75
CA GLY A 76 9.74 -5.05 3.40
C GLY A 76 10.01 -4.04 2.28
N PHE A 77 10.18 -2.76 2.60
CA PHE A 77 10.52 -1.69 1.65
C PHE A 77 11.99 -1.29 1.74
N VAL A 78 12.46 -0.64 0.69
CA VAL A 78 13.73 0.09 0.61
C VAL A 78 13.44 1.52 0.19
N ALA A 79 14.24 2.44 0.68
CA ALA A 79 14.24 3.82 0.24
C ALA A 79 15.22 3.96 -0.93
N LEU A 80 14.79 4.56 -2.02
CA LEU A 80 15.54 4.79 -3.25
C LEU A 80 15.66 6.29 -3.42
N HIS A 81 16.83 6.82 -3.14
CA HIS A 81 17.10 8.26 -3.16
C HIS A 81 17.93 8.63 -4.39
N ASN A 82 17.42 9.54 -5.20
CA ASN A 82 18.19 10.15 -6.27
C ASN A 82 19.00 11.32 -5.72
N HIS A 83 20.30 11.14 -5.54
CA HIS A 83 21.23 12.18 -5.08
C HIS A 83 21.83 13.00 -6.21
N SER A 84 21.56 12.65 -7.47
CA SER A 84 22.09 13.38 -8.63
C SER A 84 21.35 14.70 -8.85
N SER A 85 21.86 15.53 -9.76
CA SER A 85 21.22 16.75 -10.25
C SER A 85 20.23 16.49 -11.38
N ASP A 86 20.21 15.28 -11.89
CA ASP A 86 19.42 14.89 -13.06
C ASP A 86 18.34 13.88 -12.66
N THR A 87 17.37 13.66 -13.56
CA THR A 87 16.41 12.58 -13.41
C THR A 87 17.10 11.24 -13.64
N GLU A 88 16.88 10.30 -12.73
CA GLU A 88 17.46 8.95 -12.77
C GLU A 88 16.39 7.90 -13.00
N LEU A 89 16.78 6.79 -13.63
CA LEU A 89 15.89 5.70 -13.97
C LEU A 89 15.92 4.60 -12.92
N LEU A 90 14.73 4.08 -12.60
CA LEU A 90 14.53 2.91 -11.80
C LEU A 90 13.53 1.97 -12.49
N TYR A 91 13.79 0.68 -12.44
CA TYR A 91 12.87 -0.34 -12.92
C TYR A 91 12.41 -1.23 -11.78
N LEU A 92 11.08 -1.37 -11.65
CA LEU A 92 10.43 -2.28 -10.72
C LEU A 92 9.66 -3.34 -11.50
N THR A 93 9.48 -4.51 -10.90
CA THR A 93 8.66 -5.58 -11.46
C THR A 93 7.97 -6.35 -10.34
N PRO A 94 6.67 -6.64 -10.46
CA PRO A 94 6.04 -7.65 -9.63
C PRO A 94 6.58 -9.03 -10.01
N LYS A 95 6.54 -9.97 -9.08
CA LYS A 95 7.05 -11.34 -9.32
C LYS A 95 6.02 -12.27 -9.97
N GLN A 96 4.82 -11.77 -10.18
CA GLN A 96 3.68 -12.54 -10.68
C GLN A 96 3.09 -11.90 -11.93
N VAL A 97 2.32 -12.71 -12.67
CA VAL A 97 1.46 -12.23 -13.76
C VAL A 97 0.32 -11.39 -13.17
N GLY A 98 0.02 -10.26 -13.79
CA GLY A 98 -1.08 -9.40 -13.34
C GLY A 98 -1.03 -8.00 -13.91
N ALA A 99 -1.79 -7.10 -13.29
CA ALA A 99 -1.92 -5.72 -13.70
C ALA A 99 -1.25 -4.75 -12.70
N VAL A 100 -0.61 -3.72 -13.22
CA VAL A 100 -0.07 -2.61 -12.42
C VAL A 100 -1.02 -1.42 -12.52
N MET A 101 -1.28 -0.77 -11.39
CA MET A 101 -2.03 0.48 -11.33
C MET A 101 -1.20 1.54 -10.61
N VAL A 102 -1.24 2.75 -11.15
CA VAL A 102 -0.69 3.94 -10.51
C VAL A 102 -1.87 4.79 -10.05
N PHE A 103 -1.94 5.04 -8.74
CA PHE A 103 -2.94 5.94 -8.17
C PHE A 103 -2.28 7.28 -7.81
N ASP A 104 -2.94 8.35 -8.20
CA ASP A 104 -2.65 9.70 -7.75
C ASP A 104 -3.54 9.99 -6.53
N LEU A 105 -2.93 10.07 -5.35
CA LEU A 105 -3.66 10.25 -4.10
C LEU A 105 -4.28 11.65 -3.97
N SER A 106 -3.84 12.62 -4.77
CA SER A 106 -4.49 13.94 -4.83
C SER A 106 -5.95 13.84 -5.30
N LEU A 107 -6.28 12.81 -6.07
CA LEU A 107 -7.65 12.50 -6.54
C LEU A 107 -8.45 11.68 -5.51
N HIS A 108 -7.80 11.20 -4.45
CA HIS A 108 -8.40 10.39 -3.39
C HIS A 108 -8.25 11.10 -2.04
N ARG A 109 -9.14 12.08 -1.77
CA ARG A 109 -9.04 12.96 -0.58
C ARG A 109 -8.88 12.24 0.77
N GLN A 110 -9.44 11.06 0.90
CA GLN A 110 -9.32 10.23 2.10
C GLN A 110 -8.15 9.24 2.01
N GLY A 111 -7.39 9.24 0.91
CA GLY A 111 -6.37 8.25 0.61
C GLY A 111 -6.94 6.92 0.10
N LEU A 112 -6.13 5.88 0.17
CA LEU A 112 -6.51 4.51 -0.19
C LEU A 112 -6.01 3.53 0.88
N ILE A 113 -6.79 2.49 1.14
CA ILE A 113 -6.35 1.33 1.92
C ILE A 113 -5.88 0.27 0.94
N VAL A 114 -4.65 -0.21 1.09
CA VAL A 114 -4.02 -1.18 0.19
C VAL A 114 -3.48 -2.36 0.99
N ALA A 115 -3.75 -3.58 0.52
CA ALA A 115 -3.17 -4.77 1.12
C ALA A 115 -1.65 -4.80 0.89
N ALA A 116 -0.88 -5.15 1.92
CA ALA A 116 0.58 -5.07 1.90
C ALA A 116 1.24 -5.76 0.69
N PRO A 117 0.79 -6.95 0.26
CA PRO A 117 1.39 -7.62 -0.91
C PRO A 117 1.11 -6.89 -2.23
N ASN A 118 0.12 -6.03 -2.27
CA ASN A 118 -0.28 -5.30 -3.46
C ASN A 118 0.39 -3.92 -3.61
N LEU A 119 1.02 -3.40 -2.55
CA LEU A 119 1.75 -2.13 -2.61
C LEU A 119 3.17 -2.38 -3.12
N LEU A 120 3.53 -1.86 -4.31
CA LEU A 120 4.86 -1.98 -4.90
C LEU A 120 5.77 -0.80 -4.54
N ALA A 121 5.25 0.42 -4.65
CA ALA A 121 6.02 1.62 -4.38
C ALA A 121 5.11 2.80 -3.98
N TYR A 122 5.68 3.80 -3.33
CA TYR A 122 5.02 5.06 -3.01
C TYR A 122 6.04 6.20 -2.88
N GLU A 123 5.64 7.40 -3.28
CA GLU A 123 6.47 8.60 -3.15
C GLU A 123 6.62 9.00 -1.67
N ALA A 124 7.76 9.62 -1.32
CA ALA A 124 8.06 9.98 0.08
C ALA A 124 7.09 10.99 0.70
N VAL A 125 6.33 11.72 -0.10
CA VAL A 125 5.28 12.65 0.34
C VAL A 125 3.99 11.94 0.74
N VAL A 126 3.92 10.62 0.57
CA VAL A 126 2.78 9.79 0.96
C VAL A 126 2.98 9.30 2.38
N ASP A 127 2.02 9.60 3.25
CA ASP A 127 1.92 8.99 4.56
C ASP A 127 1.44 7.54 4.41
N CYS A 128 2.20 6.60 4.95
CA CYS A 128 1.93 5.17 4.86
C CYS A 128 1.77 4.59 6.27
N ASP A 129 0.53 4.49 6.74
CA ASP A 129 0.18 4.00 8.07
C ASP A 129 -0.30 2.55 8.02
N ILE A 130 0.08 1.73 8.99
CA ILE A 130 -0.50 0.40 9.18
C ILE A 130 -1.83 0.57 9.90
N VAL A 131 -2.94 0.18 9.28
CA VAL A 131 -4.28 0.24 9.86
C VAL A 131 -4.80 -1.12 10.32
N LEU A 132 -4.22 -2.19 9.79
CA LEU A 132 -4.48 -3.56 10.24
C LEU A 132 -3.18 -4.37 10.13
N ASP A 133 -2.86 -5.12 11.17
CA ASP A 133 -1.78 -6.11 11.15
C ASP A 133 -2.18 -7.29 12.05
N VAL A 134 -2.61 -8.37 11.44
CA VAL A 134 -3.13 -9.55 12.14
C VAL A 134 -2.36 -10.78 11.69
N SER A 135 -1.81 -11.52 12.67
CA SER A 135 -1.24 -12.83 12.42
C SER A 135 -2.36 -13.85 12.26
N LEU A 136 -2.37 -14.56 11.14
CA LEU A 136 -3.36 -15.57 10.84
C LEU A 136 -2.73 -16.97 10.95
N PRO A 137 -3.47 -17.97 11.51
CA PRO A 137 -2.92 -19.32 11.70
C PRO A 137 -2.38 -19.99 10.44
N SER A 138 -3.02 -19.75 9.31
CA SER A 138 -2.68 -20.35 8.01
C SER A 138 -1.67 -19.54 7.19
N ARG A 139 -1.26 -18.35 7.66
CA ARG A 139 -0.36 -17.45 6.94
C ARG A 139 0.39 -16.52 7.91
N SER A 140 1.48 -15.91 7.43
CA SER A 140 2.37 -15.10 8.26
C SER A 140 1.70 -13.85 8.82
N SER A 141 0.97 -13.10 8.00
CA SER A 141 0.22 -11.90 8.42
C SER A 141 -0.76 -11.45 7.35
N TYR A 142 -1.84 -10.78 7.78
CA TYR A 142 -2.69 -9.97 6.92
C TYR A 142 -2.55 -8.52 7.34
N ARG A 143 -1.98 -7.70 6.45
CA ARG A 143 -1.65 -6.29 6.74
C ARG A 143 -2.26 -5.38 5.70
N LEU A 144 -2.86 -4.30 6.18
CA LEU A 144 -3.39 -3.21 5.35
C LEU A 144 -2.65 -1.92 5.67
N TYR A 145 -2.27 -1.19 4.63
CA TYR A 145 -1.73 0.16 4.71
C TYR A 145 -2.80 1.18 4.33
N HIS A 146 -2.90 2.27 5.09
CA HIS A 146 -3.64 3.46 4.69
C HIS A 146 -2.63 4.49 4.16
N LEU A 147 -2.77 4.81 2.87
CA LEU A 147 -1.89 5.72 2.15
C LEU A 147 -2.61 7.03 1.91
N LYS A 148 -2.03 8.15 2.37
CA LYS A 148 -2.59 9.51 2.32
C LYS A 148 -1.57 10.51 1.78
N GLY A 149 -2.03 11.67 1.34
CA GLY A 149 -1.18 12.75 0.86
C GLY A 149 -1.43 13.09 -0.59
N ALA A 150 -0.54 13.87 -1.18
CA ALA A 150 -0.65 14.35 -2.57
C ALA A 150 0.31 13.63 -3.53
N GLY A 151 0.89 12.50 -3.11
CA GLY A 151 1.82 11.71 -3.91
C GLY A 151 1.14 10.60 -4.70
N ARG A 152 1.98 9.85 -5.42
CA ARG A 152 1.56 8.68 -6.19
C ARG A 152 1.97 7.39 -5.52
N ILE A 153 1.15 6.37 -5.72
CA ILE A 153 1.45 5.00 -5.29
C ILE A 153 1.35 4.06 -6.49
N VAL A 154 2.14 3.02 -6.48
CA VAL A 154 2.14 1.94 -7.46
C VAL A 154 1.66 0.69 -6.78
N THR A 155 0.61 0.09 -7.32
CA THR A 155 0.04 -1.16 -6.83
C THR A 155 0.10 -2.24 -7.90
N PHE A 156 0.05 -3.47 -7.46
CA PHE A 156 0.01 -4.65 -8.32
C PHE A 156 -1.17 -5.52 -7.93
N MET A 157 -1.92 -5.97 -8.93
CA MET A 157 -3.03 -6.91 -8.78
C MET A 157 -2.65 -8.22 -9.47
N ALA A 158 -2.59 -9.31 -8.71
CA ALA A 158 -2.24 -10.62 -9.26
C ALA A 158 -3.37 -11.18 -10.15
N GLY A 159 -3.05 -11.56 -11.36
CA GLY A 159 -4.01 -11.97 -12.38
C GLY A 159 -4.80 -10.78 -12.93
N ASP A 160 -6.12 -10.95 -13.07
CA ASP A 160 -7.03 -9.93 -13.58
C ASP A 160 -7.54 -9.01 -12.46
N LEU A 161 -7.77 -7.74 -12.83
CA LEU A 161 -8.33 -6.73 -11.95
C LEU A 161 -9.85 -6.67 -12.07
N TYR A 162 -10.54 -6.68 -10.93
CA TYR A 162 -12.00 -6.52 -10.83
C TYR A 162 -12.35 -5.35 -9.92
N PRO A 163 -12.61 -4.15 -10.48
CA PRO A 163 -13.13 -3.03 -9.71
C PRO A 163 -14.62 -3.25 -9.42
N LEU A 164 -15.03 -2.98 -8.18
CA LEU A 164 -16.42 -3.04 -7.75
C LEU A 164 -16.76 -1.76 -6.98
N THR A 165 -17.96 -1.23 -7.20
CA THR A 165 -18.47 -0.05 -6.49
C THR A 165 -19.65 -0.47 -5.63
N LEU A 166 -19.63 -0.10 -4.35
CA LEU A 166 -20.73 -0.30 -3.41
C LEU A 166 -21.48 1.02 -3.21
N ALA A 167 -22.81 0.92 -3.10
CA ALA A 167 -23.68 2.02 -2.68
C ALA A 167 -23.76 2.11 -1.15
N GLU A 168 -24.39 3.15 -0.60
CA GLU A 168 -24.39 3.47 0.83
C GLU A 168 -24.93 2.34 1.72
N ASP A 169 -25.97 1.64 1.25
CA ASP A 169 -26.60 0.54 1.99
C ASP A 169 -26.07 -0.85 1.60
N ASP A 170 -25.11 -0.92 0.68
CA ASP A 170 -24.56 -2.18 0.22
C ASP A 170 -23.65 -2.81 1.26
N GLN A 171 -23.74 -4.14 1.31
CA GLN A 171 -22.83 -4.98 2.08
C GLN A 171 -22.25 -6.05 1.15
N GLN A 172 -20.95 -6.24 1.20
CA GLN A 172 -20.26 -7.24 0.38
C GLN A 172 -19.29 -8.05 1.23
N GLN A 173 -19.30 -9.35 1.03
CA GLN A 173 -18.26 -10.24 1.55
C GLN A 173 -17.36 -10.65 0.39
N VAL A 174 -16.07 -10.42 0.53
CA VAL A 174 -15.06 -10.79 -0.46
C VAL A 174 -13.98 -11.65 0.20
N ASN A 175 -13.37 -12.54 -0.56
CA ASN A 175 -12.20 -13.26 -0.06
C ASN A 175 -11.08 -12.24 0.25
N ALA A 176 -10.60 -12.24 1.49
CA ALA A 176 -9.60 -11.28 1.96
C ALA A 176 -8.28 -11.37 1.16
N ASP A 177 -7.92 -12.54 0.62
CA ASP A 177 -6.72 -12.72 -0.20
C ASP A 177 -6.83 -12.08 -1.57
N LEU A 178 -8.05 -11.84 -2.01
CA LEU A 178 -8.33 -11.25 -3.32
C LEU A 178 -8.66 -9.76 -3.22
N LEU A 179 -8.76 -9.20 -2.02
CA LEU A 179 -8.91 -7.76 -1.80
C LEU A 179 -7.54 -7.09 -1.90
N ALA A 180 -7.32 -6.32 -2.95
CA ALA A 180 -6.06 -5.62 -3.19
C ALA A 180 -6.05 -4.19 -2.66
N ALA A 181 -7.15 -3.44 -2.85
CA ALA A 181 -7.30 -2.08 -2.34
C ALA A 181 -8.78 -1.73 -2.12
N MET A 182 -9.03 -0.71 -1.30
CA MET A 182 -10.37 -0.15 -1.07
C MET A 182 -10.32 1.32 -0.69
N GLU A 183 -11.43 2.03 -0.89
CA GLU A 183 -11.61 3.39 -0.38
C GLU A 183 -11.85 3.37 1.14
N PRO A 184 -11.28 4.32 1.91
CA PRO A 184 -11.43 4.38 3.37
C PRO A 184 -12.85 4.71 3.85
N SER A 185 -13.75 5.13 2.95
CA SER A 185 -15.18 5.34 3.23
C SER A 185 -15.92 4.04 3.57
N LEU A 186 -15.36 2.89 3.19
CA LEU A 186 -15.93 1.58 3.48
C LEU A 186 -15.58 1.14 4.89
N ALA A 187 -16.58 0.76 5.67
CA ALA A 187 -16.36 0.00 6.90
C ALA A 187 -15.84 -1.39 6.55
N PHE A 188 -14.83 -1.84 7.30
CA PHE A 188 -14.14 -3.11 7.07
C PHE A 188 -14.11 -3.94 8.34
N ASP A 189 -14.43 -5.23 8.23
CA ASP A 189 -14.21 -6.22 9.27
C ASP A 189 -13.65 -7.50 8.65
N LEU A 190 -12.74 -8.18 9.38
CA LEU A 190 -12.11 -9.42 8.94
C LEU A 190 -12.74 -10.60 9.68
N GLY A 191 -13.49 -11.41 8.95
CA GLY A 191 -14.11 -12.64 9.44
C GLY A 191 -13.37 -13.88 8.95
N GLN A 192 -13.60 -15.00 9.62
CA GLN A 192 -13.13 -16.32 9.20
C GLN A 192 -14.35 -17.22 8.94
N ILE A 193 -14.39 -17.85 7.76
CA ILE A 193 -15.45 -18.79 7.40
C ILE A 193 -14.99 -20.24 7.68
N ASP A 194 -13.73 -20.54 7.34
CA ASP A 194 -13.13 -21.87 7.51
C ASP A 194 -11.67 -21.72 7.94
N ALA A 195 -11.02 -22.82 8.28
CA ALA A 195 -9.64 -22.84 8.79
C ALA A 195 -8.68 -21.96 8.00
N ASP A 196 -8.83 -21.94 6.65
CA ASP A 196 -7.94 -21.26 5.73
C ASP A 196 -8.63 -20.16 4.89
N ILE A 197 -9.93 -19.89 5.13
CA ILE A 197 -10.70 -18.91 4.36
C ILE A 197 -11.08 -17.72 5.22
N TYR A 198 -10.48 -16.59 4.92
CA TYR A 198 -10.78 -15.30 5.54
C TYR A 198 -11.59 -14.44 4.56
N VAL A 199 -12.57 -13.72 5.10
CA VAL A 199 -13.41 -12.80 4.34
C VAL A 199 -13.32 -11.40 4.89
N ALA A 200 -13.19 -10.45 4.00
CA ALA A 200 -13.40 -9.04 4.28
C ALA A 200 -14.90 -8.75 4.16
N GLN A 201 -15.51 -8.29 5.24
CA GLN A 201 -16.88 -7.77 5.24
C GLN A 201 -16.80 -6.27 5.05
N LEU A 202 -17.38 -5.79 3.95
CA LEU A 202 -17.34 -4.40 3.53
C LEU A 202 -18.76 -3.83 3.55
N GLN A 203 -18.91 -2.60 4.05
CA GLN A 203 -20.19 -1.91 4.13
C GLN A 203 -20.04 -0.43 3.84
N GLY A 204 -21.01 0.16 3.13
CA GLY A 204 -21.08 1.58 2.82
C GLY A 204 -20.69 1.91 1.38
N ALA A 205 -20.74 3.19 1.04
CA ALA A 205 -20.41 3.68 -0.30
C ALA A 205 -18.90 3.79 -0.54
N GLY A 206 -18.43 3.20 -1.63
CA GLY A 206 -17.03 3.29 -2.00
C GLY A 206 -16.63 2.28 -3.07
N ARG A 207 -15.37 2.35 -3.49
CA ARG A 207 -14.78 1.43 -4.47
C ARG A 207 -13.85 0.45 -3.81
N ILE A 208 -13.85 -0.78 -4.33
CA ILE A 208 -12.89 -1.82 -4.02
C ILE A 208 -12.21 -2.30 -5.31
N TRP A 209 -10.96 -2.71 -5.19
CA TRP A 209 -10.20 -3.33 -6.26
C TRP A 209 -9.83 -4.73 -5.82
N MET A 210 -10.31 -5.71 -6.58
CA MET A 210 -10.03 -7.11 -6.33
C MET A 210 -9.15 -7.67 -7.43
N GLN A 211 -8.46 -8.74 -7.12
CA GLN A 211 -7.58 -9.50 -8.01
C GLN A 211 -8.10 -10.93 -8.18
N SER A 212 -7.82 -11.56 -9.33
CA SER A 212 -8.30 -12.93 -9.59
C SER A 212 -7.43 -14.01 -8.96
N MET A 213 -6.22 -13.69 -8.53
CA MET A 213 -5.27 -14.61 -7.92
C MET A 213 -4.77 -14.05 -6.59
N PRO A 214 -4.53 -14.89 -5.57
CA PRO A 214 -3.88 -14.43 -4.35
C PRO A 214 -2.42 -14.03 -4.64
N SER A 215 -1.95 -12.99 -3.95
CA SER A 215 -0.54 -12.56 -4.06
C SER A 215 0.38 -13.58 -3.36
N ASP A 216 1.53 -13.91 -3.96
CA ASP A 216 2.51 -14.90 -3.43
C ASP A 216 3.01 -14.59 -2.01
N ALA A 217 2.97 -13.32 -1.60
CA ALA A 217 3.32 -12.95 -0.24
C ALA A 217 2.41 -13.59 0.83
N HIS A 218 1.20 -14.03 0.43
CA HIS A 218 0.31 -14.79 1.30
C HIS A 218 0.60 -16.30 1.29
N GLN A 219 1.33 -16.81 0.30
CA GLN A 219 1.62 -18.24 0.14
C GLN A 219 2.92 -18.68 0.85
N ASN A 220 3.83 -17.76 1.15
CA ASN A 220 5.11 -18.05 1.78
C ASN A 220 5.05 -17.94 3.31
N ALA A 221 4.17 -18.70 3.98
CA ALA A 221 4.56 -19.20 5.30
C ALA A 221 5.80 -20.06 5.06
N PRO A 222 6.94 -19.87 5.77
CA PRO A 222 8.06 -20.78 5.64
C PRO A 222 7.54 -22.16 6.06
N GLU A 223 7.34 -23.08 5.12
CA GLU A 223 7.42 -24.49 5.43
C GLU A 223 8.73 -24.62 6.19
N GLN A 224 8.65 -24.80 7.48
CA GLN A 224 9.79 -25.28 8.26
C GLN A 224 10.12 -26.63 7.65
N LEU A 225 10.97 -26.60 6.62
CA LEU A 225 11.76 -27.74 6.21
C LEU A 225 12.48 -28.20 7.47
N ALA A 226 11.81 -29.10 8.19
CA ALA A 226 12.45 -29.99 9.12
C ALA A 226 13.49 -30.74 8.28
N SER A 227 14.63 -30.08 8.02
CA SER A 227 15.82 -30.68 7.46
C SER A 227 16.42 -31.58 8.54
N SER A 228 15.85 -32.78 8.65
CA SER A 228 16.58 -33.92 9.17
C SER A 228 17.66 -34.29 8.17
N VAL A 229 18.66 -33.44 8.00
CA VAL A 229 19.93 -33.82 7.39
C VAL A 229 20.69 -34.60 8.44
N ALA A 230 20.43 -35.91 8.46
CA ALA A 230 21.34 -36.82 9.14
C ALA A 230 22.73 -36.68 8.52
N PRO A 231 23.82 -36.52 9.32
CA PRO A 231 25.16 -36.39 8.80
C PRO A 231 25.52 -37.68 8.06
N LYS A 232 25.75 -37.59 6.76
CA LYS A 232 26.37 -38.67 5.99
C LYS A 232 27.76 -38.93 6.52
N LYS A 233 27.95 -40.05 7.19
CA LYS A 233 29.28 -40.57 7.56
C LYS A 233 30.12 -40.68 6.30
N SER A 234 31.21 -39.96 6.25
CA SER A 234 32.23 -40.04 5.22
C SER A 234 32.90 -41.45 5.28
N LEU A 235 32.72 -42.24 4.22
CA LEU A 235 33.38 -43.50 3.97
C LEU A 235 34.67 -43.24 3.18
N PHE A 236 35.68 -42.68 3.83
CA PHE A 236 37.09 -42.75 3.37
C PHE A 236 38.03 -42.84 4.58
N SER A 237 38.15 -44.04 5.09
CA SER A 237 39.34 -44.44 5.86
C SER A 237 40.13 -45.37 4.92
N ARG A 238 41.26 -44.86 4.43
CA ARG A 238 42.34 -45.72 3.87
C ARG A 238 43.33 -46.02 4.99
N GLY A 239 43.55 -47.34 5.15
CA GLY A 239 44.70 -47.83 5.82
C GLY A 239 46.02 -47.63 5.03
#